data_ef604902a7b8c01de7c2a95da59e3756
#
_entry.id   ef604902a7b8c01de7c2a95da59e3756
#
_cell.length_a   1.000
_cell.length_b   1.000
_cell.length_c   1.000
_cell.angle_alpha   90.00
_cell.angle_beta   90.00
_cell.angle_gamma   90.00
#
_symmetry.space_group_name_H-M   'P 1'
#
loop_
_entity.id
_entity.type
_entity.pdbx_description
1 polymer ?
#
loop_
_entity_poly.entity_id
_entity_poly.type
_entity_poly.pdbx_seq_one_letter_code
_entity_poly.pdbx_strand_id
1 'polypeptide(L)'
;MELVDTHAHLEDFSDEDSMVKTAKTAGVVAIVGVSADLETCKYTLKLAEEYPGFIYPALGIHPQEAEKDVESAFTFIEEHLGECVAVGEVGLDYWTKVDRELQRKVFTRLLELASSRDLPVSIHSRGAWEDCYQILKDKGVRKAVFHWFSGLPETLKRVLDSGYLVSATPASEYSKAHREAIRNTPLEALVLETDSPVKYRGRESQPADVARTLRFVADLKGLSVEEVASRTTENARRIFGLKI
;
A
#
# COMPACT_ATOMS: atom_id res chain seq x y z
N MET A 1 16.48 9.13 -11.63
CA MET A 1 15.42 8.11 -11.74
C MET A 1 14.46 8.37 -10.60
N GLU A 2 13.18 8.58 -10.91
CA GLU A 2 12.16 8.90 -9.92
C GLU A 2 11.47 7.61 -9.46
N LEU A 3 11.31 7.43 -8.15
CA LEU A 3 10.68 6.27 -7.53
C LEU A 3 9.58 6.71 -6.58
N VAL A 4 8.54 5.91 -6.44
CA VAL A 4 7.51 6.08 -5.42
C VAL A 4 7.48 4.83 -4.55
N ASP A 5 7.54 5.02 -3.23
CA ASP A 5 7.20 3.98 -2.27
C ASP A 5 5.70 4.08 -1.98
N THR A 6 4.92 3.14 -2.48
CA THR A 6 3.45 3.23 -2.42
C THR A 6 2.84 2.67 -1.13
N HIS A 7 3.67 2.18 -0.19
CA HIS A 7 3.18 1.65 1.07
C HIS A 7 4.32 1.58 2.10
N ALA A 8 4.27 2.46 3.09
CA ALA A 8 5.21 2.50 4.20
C ALA A 8 4.50 2.91 5.50
N HIS A 9 4.78 2.20 6.59
CA HIS A 9 4.42 2.58 7.95
C HIS A 9 5.51 3.48 8.50
N LEU A 10 5.19 4.72 8.83
CA LEU A 10 6.20 5.73 9.13
C LEU A 10 6.38 5.98 10.63
N GLU A 11 5.46 5.50 11.45
CA GLU A 11 5.43 5.70 12.91
C GLU A 11 6.56 5.02 13.69
N ASP A 12 7.19 4.02 13.07
CA ASP A 12 8.26 3.24 13.71
C ASP A 12 9.66 3.83 13.48
N PHE A 13 9.78 4.92 12.71
CA PHE A 13 11.05 5.59 12.49
C PHE A 13 11.33 6.63 13.58
N SER A 14 12.47 6.49 14.27
CA SER A 14 12.88 7.41 15.34
C SER A 14 13.55 8.70 14.85
N ASP A 15 13.90 8.78 13.56
CA ASP A 15 14.55 9.94 12.91
C ASP A 15 13.98 10.09 11.49
N GLU A 16 12.89 10.84 11.41
CA GLU A 16 12.13 11.06 10.17
C GLU A 16 12.96 11.85 9.16
N ASP A 17 13.73 12.85 9.60
CA ASP A 17 14.60 13.64 8.72
C ASP A 17 15.66 12.76 8.04
N SER A 18 16.27 11.86 8.79
CA SER A 18 17.25 10.90 8.26
C SER A 18 16.60 9.93 7.29
N MET A 19 15.40 9.40 7.60
CA MET A 19 14.64 8.53 6.73
C MET A 19 14.28 9.24 5.41
N VAL A 20 13.73 10.44 5.46
CA VAL A 20 13.38 11.25 4.28
C VAL A 20 14.60 11.57 3.44
N LYS A 21 15.71 11.99 4.08
CA LYS A 21 16.97 12.28 3.37
C LYS A 21 17.53 11.05 2.67
N THR A 22 17.48 9.90 3.32
CA THR A 22 17.95 8.63 2.76
C THR A 22 17.08 8.20 1.58
N ALA A 23 15.75 8.30 1.70
CA ALA A 23 14.81 8.02 0.63
C ALA A 23 15.06 8.92 -0.59
N LYS A 24 15.18 10.24 -0.39
CA LYS A 24 15.49 11.20 -1.48
C LYS A 24 16.83 10.88 -2.17
N THR A 25 17.84 10.49 -1.39
CA THR A 25 19.16 10.11 -1.94
C THR A 25 19.07 8.84 -2.81
N ALA A 26 18.15 7.93 -2.48
CA ALA A 26 17.89 6.72 -3.27
C ALA A 26 17.02 6.98 -4.53
N GLY A 27 16.56 8.21 -4.74
CA GLY A 27 15.73 8.60 -5.88
C GLY A 27 14.22 8.51 -5.61
N VAL A 28 13.80 8.32 -4.35
CA VAL A 28 12.39 8.38 -3.99
C VAL A 28 11.92 9.84 -4.07
N VAL A 29 10.83 10.06 -4.80
CA VAL A 29 10.20 11.37 -4.98
C VAL A 29 8.88 11.51 -4.22
N ALA A 30 8.28 10.39 -3.81
CA ALA A 30 7.09 10.36 -2.98
C ALA A 30 7.00 9.06 -2.17
N ILE A 31 6.37 9.15 -0.99
CA ILE A 31 6.02 8.04 -0.13
C ILE A 31 4.52 8.13 0.16
N VAL A 32 3.78 7.04 -0.03
CA VAL A 32 2.42 6.91 0.50
C VAL A 32 2.54 6.29 1.90
N GLY A 33 2.37 7.14 2.91
CA GLY A 33 2.34 6.71 4.30
C GLY A 33 0.99 6.12 4.64
N VAL A 34 0.95 4.86 5.08
CA VAL A 34 -0.28 4.17 5.47
C VAL A 34 -0.44 4.13 6.98
N SER A 35 -1.66 3.99 7.46
CA SER A 35 -1.97 3.96 8.89
C SER A 35 -2.69 2.67 9.26
N ALA A 36 -2.61 2.28 10.53
CA ALA A 36 -3.18 1.05 11.07
C ALA A 36 -4.28 1.30 12.13
N ASP A 37 -4.25 2.43 12.82
CA ASP A 37 -5.20 2.81 13.88
C ASP A 37 -5.25 4.35 14.05
N LEU A 38 -6.00 4.84 15.05
CA LEU A 38 -6.17 6.28 15.28
C LEU A 38 -4.85 7.02 15.51
N GLU A 39 -3.94 6.45 16.27
CA GLU A 39 -2.67 7.14 16.63
C GLU A 39 -1.75 7.21 15.41
N THR A 40 -1.68 6.14 14.62
CA THR A 40 -0.91 6.12 13.37
C THR A 40 -1.55 7.00 12.29
N CYS A 41 -2.90 7.14 12.26
CA CYS A 41 -3.58 8.12 11.41
C CYS A 41 -3.13 9.55 11.70
N LYS A 42 -3.14 9.95 12.97
CA LYS A 42 -2.68 11.28 13.41
C LYS A 42 -1.21 11.52 13.05
N TYR A 43 -0.38 10.50 13.28
CA TYR A 43 1.04 10.57 12.99
C TYR A 43 1.33 10.73 11.49
N THR A 44 0.67 9.94 10.66
CA THR A 44 0.82 10.00 9.20
C THR A 44 0.41 11.35 8.64
N LEU A 45 -0.70 11.94 9.12
CA LEU A 45 -1.11 13.28 8.74
C LEU A 45 -0.08 14.34 9.14
N LYS A 46 0.40 14.29 10.38
CA LYS A 46 1.45 15.19 10.85
C LYS A 46 2.69 15.15 9.94
N LEU A 47 3.16 13.96 9.59
CA LEU A 47 4.30 13.82 8.67
C LEU A 47 4.01 14.36 7.27
N ALA A 48 2.79 14.19 6.76
CA ALA A 48 2.41 14.75 5.46
C ALA A 48 2.42 16.28 5.48
N GLU A 49 2.06 16.92 6.61
CA GLU A 49 2.16 18.37 6.80
C GLU A 49 3.63 18.83 6.92
N GLU A 50 4.49 18.05 7.59
CA GLU A 50 5.91 18.35 7.77
C GLU A 50 6.74 18.16 6.49
N TYR A 51 6.34 17.22 5.62
CA TYR A 51 7.02 16.90 4.35
C TYR A 51 6.09 17.01 3.15
N PRO A 52 5.52 18.20 2.89
CA PRO A 52 4.52 18.38 1.84
C PRO A 52 5.08 18.09 0.45
N GLY A 53 4.29 17.36 -0.35
CA GLY A 53 4.68 16.92 -1.69
C GLY A 53 5.69 15.78 -1.72
N PHE A 54 6.07 15.24 -0.55
CA PHE A 54 6.93 14.06 -0.43
C PHE A 54 6.25 12.92 0.33
N ILE A 55 5.58 13.19 1.46
CA ILE A 55 4.76 12.21 2.17
C ILE A 55 3.30 12.49 1.85
N TYR A 56 2.59 11.47 1.41
CA TYR A 56 1.18 11.52 1.04
C TYR A 56 0.39 10.57 1.95
N PRO A 57 -0.64 11.04 2.67
CA PRO A 57 -1.31 10.23 3.68
C PRO A 57 -2.34 9.29 3.06
N ALA A 58 -2.37 8.05 3.56
CA ALA A 58 -3.42 7.07 3.37
C ALA A 58 -3.89 6.60 4.74
N LEU A 59 -5.05 7.07 5.17
CA LEU A 59 -5.58 6.77 6.49
C LEU A 59 -6.46 5.53 6.47
N GLY A 60 -6.28 4.64 7.44
CA GLY A 60 -7.01 3.39 7.51
C GLY A 60 -6.99 2.73 8.88
N ILE A 61 -7.69 1.61 8.99
CA ILE A 61 -7.69 0.75 10.16
C ILE A 61 -7.28 -0.64 9.68
N HIS A 62 -6.09 -1.07 10.08
CA HIS A 62 -5.55 -2.37 9.73
C HIS A 62 -6.41 -3.49 10.34
N PRO A 63 -6.64 -4.62 9.67
CA PRO A 63 -7.49 -5.70 10.18
C PRO A 63 -7.06 -6.26 11.54
N GLN A 64 -5.79 -6.17 11.91
CA GLN A 64 -5.30 -6.57 13.23
C GLN A 64 -5.73 -5.61 14.35
N GLU A 65 -6.11 -4.39 14.01
CA GLU A 65 -6.51 -3.33 14.94
C GLU A 65 -8.04 -3.19 15.06
N ALA A 66 -8.80 -4.05 14.38
CA ALA A 66 -10.26 -3.96 14.31
C ALA A 66 -10.99 -4.13 15.66
N GLU A 67 -10.30 -4.64 16.69
CA GLU A 67 -10.83 -4.78 18.07
C GLU A 67 -10.59 -3.53 18.94
N LYS A 68 -9.78 -2.55 18.47
CA LYS A 68 -9.51 -1.31 19.20
C LYS A 68 -10.69 -0.32 19.11
N ASP A 69 -10.50 0.90 19.56
CA ASP A 69 -11.48 1.99 19.40
C ASP A 69 -11.57 2.43 17.94
N VAL A 70 -12.32 1.66 17.15
CA VAL A 70 -12.52 1.94 15.73
C VAL A 70 -13.42 3.16 15.48
N GLU A 71 -14.33 3.51 16.40
CA GLU A 71 -15.25 4.62 16.18
C GLU A 71 -14.53 5.97 16.19
N SER A 72 -13.61 6.18 17.12
CA SER A 72 -12.76 7.38 17.12
C SER A 72 -11.88 7.45 15.86
N ALA A 73 -11.34 6.30 15.41
CA ALA A 73 -10.55 6.24 14.19
C ALA A 73 -11.41 6.54 12.94
N PHE A 74 -12.62 6.01 12.84
CA PHE A 74 -13.54 6.33 11.75
C PHE A 74 -13.89 7.81 11.69
N THR A 75 -14.22 8.42 12.82
CA THR A 75 -14.53 9.86 12.89
C THR A 75 -13.34 10.67 12.38
N PHE A 76 -12.14 10.37 12.88
CA PHE A 76 -10.93 11.06 12.46
C PHE A 76 -10.64 10.91 10.97
N ILE A 77 -10.73 9.67 10.43
CA ILE A 77 -10.52 9.41 9.01
C ILE A 77 -11.53 10.19 8.16
N GLU A 78 -12.82 10.16 8.52
CA GLU A 78 -13.87 10.86 7.78
C GLU A 78 -13.64 12.38 7.73
N GLU A 79 -13.23 12.98 8.84
CA GLU A 79 -12.90 14.41 8.92
C GLU A 79 -11.72 14.80 8.02
N HIS A 80 -10.72 13.90 7.88
CA HIS A 80 -9.47 14.17 7.15
C HIS A 80 -9.38 13.51 5.76
N LEU A 81 -10.45 12.89 5.24
CA LEU A 81 -10.44 12.27 3.90
C LEU A 81 -10.02 13.23 2.79
N GLY A 82 -10.30 14.53 2.94
CA GLY A 82 -9.95 15.56 1.95
C GLY A 82 -8.45 15.81 1.80
N GLU A 83 -7.65 15.36 2.77
CA GLU A 83 -6.20 15.49 2.81
C GLU A 83 -5.49 14.22 2.32
N CYS A 84 -6.24 13.12 2.18
CA CYS A 84 -5.70 11.81 1.84
C CYS A 84 -5.61 11.57 0.34
N VAL A 85 -4.60 10.83 -0.08
CA VAL A 85 -4.49 10.30 -1.45
C VAL A 85 -5.10 8.90 -1.59
N ALA A 86 -5.35 8.22 -0.48
CA ALA A 86 -5.98 6.90 -0.44
C ALA A 86 -6.62 6.64 0.93
N VAL A 87 -7.44 5.60 1.04
CA VAL A 87 -7.78 4.96 2.31
C VAL A 87 -6.91 3.71 2.45
N GLY A 88 -6.20 3.60 3.56
CA GLY A 88 -5.27 2.49 3.79
C GLY A 88 -4.35 2.68 5.02
N GLU A 89 -3.90 1.58 5.59
CA GLU A 89 -4.06 0.20 5.15
C GLU A 89 -5.39 -0.38 5.66
N VAL A 90 -6.11 -1.08 4.80
CA VAL A 90 -7.43 -1.65 5.12
C VAL A 90 -7.59 -3.03 4.49
N GLY A 91 -8.43 -3.89 5.05
CA GLY A 91 -8.64 -5.19 4.44
C GLY A 91 -8.93 -6.32 5.41
N LEU A 92 -8.43 -7.53 5.09
CA LEU A 92 -8.63 -8.75 5.86
C LEU A 92 -7.31 -9.49 6.09
N ASP A 93 -7.13 -10.00 7.31
CA ASP A 93 -6.00 -10.85 7.69
C ASP A 93 -6.52 -12.15 8.36
N TYR A 94 -6.48 -13.25 7.61
CA TYR A 94 -6.95 -14.53 8.13
C TYR A 94 -5.88 -15.31 8.91
N TRP A 95 -4.69 -14.73 9.08
CA TRP A 95 -3.63 -15.34 9.91
C TRP A 95 -3.58 -14.74 11.32
N THR A 96 -4.34 -13.66 11.57
CA THR A 96 -4.55 -13.12 12.91
C THR A 96 -5.68 -13.86 13.66
N LYS A 97 -5.77 -13.60 14.97
CA LYS A 97 -6.86 -14.12 15.84
C LYS A 97 -8.08 -13.20 15.89
N VAL A 98 -7.98 -12.00 15.33
CA VAL A 98 -9.08 -11.03 15.29
C VAL A 98 -10.28 -11.63 14.55
N ASP A 99 -11.47 -11.44 15.10
CA ASP A 99 -12.71 -11.98 14.53
C ASP A 99 -12.91 -11.54 13.08
N ARG A 100 -13.18 -12.50 12.18
CA ARG A 100 -13.28 -12.23 10.73
C ARG A 100 -14.48 -11.39 10.37
N GLU A 101 -15.60 -11.52 11.06
CA GLU A 101 -16.80 -10.72 10.81
C GLU A 101 -16.59 -9.29 11.26
N LEU A 102 -15.84 -9.08 12.34
CA LEU A 102 -15.44 -7.75 12.77
C LEU A 102 -14.52 -7.09 11.74
N GLN A 103 -13.49 -7.80 11.25
CA GLN A 103 -12.63 -7.31 10.16
C GLN A 103 -13.46 -6.92 8.94
N ARG A 104 -14.42 -7.77 8.51
CA ARG A 104 -15.30 -7.49 7.38
C ARG A 104 -16.16 -6.23 7.59
N LYS A 105 -16.68 -6.02 8.78
CA LYS A 105 -17.48 -4.82 9.12
C LYS A 105 -16.62 -3.56 9.00
N VAL A 106 -15.44 -3.56 9.63
CA VAL A 106 -14.50 -2.43 9.59
C VAL A 106 -14.08 -2.15 8.14
N PHE A 107 -13.64 -3.18 7.42
CA PHE A 107 -13.25 -3.06 6.02
C PHE A 107 -14.37 -2.49 5.14
N THR A 108 -15.58 -3.03 5.24
CA THR A 108 -16.73 -2.57 4.45
C THR A 108 -17.02 -1.09 4.68
N ARG A 109 -16.99 -0.63 5.93
CA ARG A 109 -17.24 0.77 6.27
C ARG A 109 -16.15 1.70 5.73
N LEU A 110 -14.88 1.28 5.77
CA LEU A 110 -13.77 2.04 5.18
C LEU A 110 -13.87 2.13 3.64
N LEU A 111 -14.36 1.09 2.97
CA LEU A 111 -14.64 1.14 1.54
C LEU A 111 -15.78 2.13 1.19
N GLU A 112 -16.79 2.25 2.04
CA GLU A 112 -17.85 3.24 1.88
C GLU A 112 -17.29 4.67 2.01
N LEU A 113 -16.40 4.91 2.97
CA LEU A 113 -15.71 6.19 3.10
C LEU A 113 -14.83 6.50 1.86
N ALA A 114 -14.02 5.53 1.41
CA ALA A 114 -13.19 5.71 0.21
C ALA A 114 -14.04 6.03 -1.02
N SER A 115 -15.14 5.30 -1.20
CA SER A 115 -16.06 5.48 -2.33
C SER A 115 -16.75 6.85 -2.32
N SER A 116 -17.04 7.41 -1.15
CA SER A 116 -17.67 8.73 -1.00
C SER A 116 -16.84 9.89 -1.60
N ARG A 117 -15.53 9.70 -1.72
CA ARG A 117 -14.56 10.68 -2.25
C ARG A 117 -13.81 10.19 -3.49
N ASP A 118 -14.21 9.04 -4.06
CA ASP A 118 -13.51 8.39 -5.18
C ASP A 118 -12.00 8.14 -4.93
N LEU A 119 -11.65 7.91 -3.67
CA LEU A 119 -10.27 7.61 -3.28
C LEU A 119 -9.92 6.16 -3.59
N PRO A 120 -8.67 5.88 -3.99
CA PRO A 120 -8.17 4.52 -4.07
C PRO A 120 -8.03 3.91 -2.68
N VAL A 121 -7.94 2.58 -2.64
CA VAL A 121 -7.71 1.84 -1.39
C VAL A 121 -6.43 1.01 -1.47
N SER A 122 -5.62 1.06 -0.40
CA SER A 122 -4.46 0.18 -0.21
C SER A 122 -4.89 -1.03 0.62
N ILE A 123 -4.84 -2.22 0.01
CA ILE A 123 -5.51 -3.43 0.51
C ILE A 123 -4.53 -4.40 1.16
N HIS A 124 -4.71 -4.63 2.46
CA HIS A 124 -4.18 -5.78 3.16
C HIS A 124 -5.04 -7.03 2.89
N SER A 125 -4.41 -8.14 2.51
CA SER A 125 -5.19 -9.33 2.10
C SER A 125 -4.57 -10.65 2.49
N ARG A 126 -3.82 -10.70 3.59
CA ARG A 126 -3.05 -11.88 4.01
C ARG A 126 -3.96 -13.09 4.31
N GLY A 127 -3.87 -14.12 3.43
CA GLY A 127 -4.74 -15.29 3.51
C GLY A 127 -6.19 -15.04 3.09
N ALA A 128 -6.53 -13.85 2.57
CA ALA A 128 -7.90 -13.40 2.30
C ALA A 128 -8.07 -12.72 0.92
N TRP A 129 -7.15 -12.94 -0.03
CA TRP A 129 -7.12 -12.25 -1.33
C TRP A 129 -8.45 -12.30 -2.09
N GLU A 130 -9.08 -13.49 -2.13
CA GLU A 130 -10.35 -13.69 -2.83
C GLU A 130 -11.50 -12.95 -2.15
N ASP A 131 -11.58 -13.02 -0.82
CA ASP A 131 -12.63 -12.35 -0.05
C ASP A 131 -12.49 -10.81 -0.15
N CYS A 132 -11.25 -10.28 -0.06
CA CYS A 132 -11.00 -8.86 -0.28
C CYS A 132 -11.45 -8.44 -1.69
N TYR A 133 -11.08 -9.21 -2.71
CA TYR A 133 -11.49 -8.94 -4.08
C TYR A 133 -13.02 -8.91 -4.22
N GLN A 134 -13.71 -9.91 -3.68
CA GLN A 134 -15.16 -9.99 -3.78
C GLN A 134 -15.86 -8.82 -3.08
N ILE A 135 -15.41 -8.45 -1.88
CA ILE A 135 -15.98 -7.30 -1.16
C ILE A 135 -15.76 -6.00 -1.94
N LEU A 136 -14.58 -5.78 -2.53
CA LEU A 136 -14.33 -4.61 -3.38
C LEU A 136 -15.32 -4.53 -4.55
N LYS A 137 -15.58 -5.66 -5.21
CA LYS A 137 -16.53 -5.74 -6.32
C LYS A 137 -17.96 -5.47 -5.88
N ASP A 138 -18.39 -6.08 -4.77
CA ASP A 138 -19.74 -5.93 -4.22
C ASP A 138 -20.00 -4.48 -3.78
N LYS A 139 -18.97 -3.77 -3.31
CA LYS A 139 -19.04 -2.36 -2.92
C LYS A 139 -18.78 -1.38 -4.07
N GLY A 140 -18.51 -1.87 -5.28
CA GLY A 140 -18.30 -1.03 -6.45
C GLY A 140 -17.04 -0.16 -6.40
N VAL A 141 -16.03 -0.58 -5.63
CA VAL A 141 -14.75 0.13 -5.55
C VAL A 141 -14.07 0.11 -6.91
N ARG A 142 -13.64 1.28 -7.38
CA ARG A 142 -13.09 1.43 -8.72
C ARG A 142 -11.57 1.43 -8.76
N LYS A 143 -10.91 1.80 -7.67
CA LYS A 143 -9.47 1.99 -7.58
C LYS A 143 -8.92 1.26 -6.35
N ALA A 144 -8.03 0.31 -6.54
CA ALA A 144 -7.39 -0.42 -5.45
C ALA A 144 -5.97 -0.84 -5.81
N VAL A 145 -5.11 -0.90 -4.81
CA VAL A 145 -3.80 -1.54 -4.85
C VAL A 145 -3.81 -2.69 -3.85
N PHE A 146 -3.67 -3.90 -4.31
CA PHE A 146 -3.43 -5.05 -3.45
C PHE A 146 -1.95 -5.05 -3.06
N HIS A 147 -1.68 -4.56 -1.86
CA HIS A 147 -0.33 -4.50 -1.36
C HIS A 147 0.20 -5.93 -1.14
N TRP A 148 1.48 -6.13 -1.43
CA TRP A 148 2.20 -7.41 -1.25
C TRP A 148 1.41 -8.65 -1.69
N PHE A 149 0.76 -8.57 -2.85
CA PHE A 149 -0.07 -9.68 -3.34
C PHE A 149 0.74 -10.98 -3.48
N SER A 150 0.24 -12.05 -2.86
CA SER A 150 0.85 -13.39 -2.89
C SER A 150 -0.21 -14.50 -3.02
N GLY A 151 -1.39 -14.13 -3.53
CA GLY A 151 -2.53 -15.03 -3.72
C GLY A 151 -2.42 -15.93 -4.94
N LEU A 152 -3.49 -16.66 -5.20
CA LEU A 152 -3.56 -17.60 -6.33
C LEU A 152 -3.57 -16.87 -7.68
N PRO A 153 -3.07 -17.50 -8.75
CA PRO A 153 -3.06 -16.91 -10.10
C PRO A 153 -4.46 -16.53 -10.61
N GLU A 154 -5.47 -17.30 -10.27
CA GLU A 154 -6.86 -17.06 -10.67
C GLU A 154 -7.39 -15.77 -10.01
N THR A 155 -7.10 -15.56 -8.73
CA THR A 155 -7.46 -14.33 -8.03
C THR A 155 -6.68 -13.14 -8.59
N LEU A 156 -5.37 -13.32 -8.86
CA LEU A 156 -4.56 -12.28 -9.52
C LEU A 156 -5.19 -11.85 -10.84
N LYS A 157 -5.57 -12.82 -11.68
CA LYS A 157 -6.22 -12.51 -12.96
C LYS A 157 -7.47 -11.65 -12.77
N ARG A 158 -8.34 -12.01 -11.82
CA ARG A 158 -9.58 -11.26 -11.52
C ARG A 158 -9.29 -9.85 -11.03
N VAL A 159 -8.27 -9.68 -10.17
CA VAL A 159 -7.79 -8.39 -9.68
C VAL A 159 -7.37 -7.50 -10.85
N LEU A 160 -6.54 -8.03 -11.75
CA LEU A 160 -6.04 -7.32 -12.93
C LEU A 160 -7.13 -7.00 -13.95
N ASP A 161 -8.02 -7.96 -14.25
CA ASP A 161 -9.17 -7.78 -15.15
C ASP A 161 -10.15 -6.70 -14.66
N SER A 162 -10.14 -6.41 -13.35
CA SER A 162 -10.93 -5.33 -12.75
C SER A 162 -10.26 -3.97 -12.78
N GLY A 163 -9.03 -3.88 -13.32
CA GLY A 163 -8.25 -2.65 -13.38
C GLY A 163 -7.56 -2.28 -12.08
N TYR A 164 -7.53 -3.18 -11.10
CA TYR A 164 -6.79 -2.98 -9.85
C TYR A 164 -5.30 -3.23 -10.05
N LEU A 165 -4.48 -2.63 -9.21
CA LEU A 165 -3.04 -2.78 -9.22
C LEU A 165 -2.59 -3.74 -8.12
N VAL A 166 -1.39 -4.26 -8.28
CA VAL A 166 -0.67 -4.97 -7.22
C VAL A 166 0.70 -4.33 -7.01
N SER A 167 1.26 -4.52 -5.83
CA SER A 167 2.58 -3.98 -5.52
C SER A 167 3.66 -5.06 -5.43
N ALA A 168 4.89 -4.66 -5.68
CA ALA A 168 6.07 -5.45 -5.44
C ALA A 168 6.81 -4.93 -4.21
N THR A 169 7.16 -5.85 -3.29
CA THR A 169 7.93 -5.59 -2.07
C THR A 169 9.31 -6.25 -2.13
N PRO A 170 10.22 -5.95 -1.19
CA PRO A 170 11.49 -6.68 -1.04
C PRO A 170 11.33 -8.20 -0.82
N ALA A 171 10.15 -8.67 -0.37
CA ALA A 171 9.85 -10.11 -0.28
C ALA A 171 9.96 -10.85 -1.62
N SER A 172 9.87 -10.14 -2.73
CA SER A 172 10.10 -10.66 -4.08
C SER A 172 11.44 -11.38 -4.22
N GLU A 173 12.43 -11.07 -3.39
CA GLU A 173 13.74 -11.74 -3.42
C GLU A 173 13.70 -13.20 -2.95
N TYR A 174 12.71 -13.60 -2.16
CA TYR A 174 12.67 -14.94 -1.58
C TYR A 174 11.29 -15.62 -1.63
N SER A 175 10.21 -14.87 -1.66
CA SER A 175 8.85 -15.43 -1.72
C SER A 175 8.52 -15.92 -3.14
N LYS A 176 8.37 -17.24 -3.29
CA LYS A 176 8.02 -17.83 -4.59
C LYS A 176 6.65 -17.34 -5.08
N ALA A 177 5.65 -17.31 -4.20
CA ALA A 177 4.29 -16.88 -4.55
C ALA A 177 4.27 -15.41 -4.98
N HIS A 178 4.96 -14.53 -4.23
CA HIS A 178 5.04 -13.10 -4.58
C HIS A 178 5.77 -12.86 -5.91
N ARG A 179 6.90 -13.58 -6.15
CA ARG A 179 7.59 -13.52 -7.45
C ARG A 179 6.71 -13.95 -8.61
N GLU A 180 5.93 -15.00 -8.42
CA GLU A 180 5.02 -15.49 -9.47
C GLU A 180 3.92 -14.46 -9.75
N ALA A 181 3.35 -13.85 -8.72
CA ALA A 181 2.38 -12.77 -8.86
C ALA A 181 2.99 -11.58 -9.64
N ILE A 182 4.19 -11.10 -9.26
CA ILE A 182 4.86 -10.00 -9.96
C ILE A 182 5.16 -10.38 -11.42
N ARG A 183 5.66 -11.60 -11.68
CA ARG A 183 5.96 -12.06 -13.05
C ARG A 183 4.75 -12.02 -13.95
N ASN A 184 3.58 -12.42 -13.43
CA ASN A 184 2.32 -12.51 -14.17
C ASN A 184 1.54 -11.18 -14.20
N THR A 185 1.98 -10.15 -13.48
CA THR A 185 1.36 -8.82 -13.50
C THR A 185 1.94 -8.00 -14.67
N PRO A 186 1.12 -7.46 -15.58
CA PRO A 186 1.57 -6.48 -16.56
C PRO A 186 2.22 -5.27 -15.89
N LEU A 187 3.24 -4.67 -16.52
CA LEU A 187 3.95 -3.55 -15.93
C LEU A 187 3.03 -2.34 -15.66
N GLU A 188 1.97 -2.19 -16.46
CA GLU A 188 0.92 -1.15 -16.34
C GLU A 188 0.04 -1.29 -15.10
N ALA A 189 0.04 -2.48 -14.46
CA ALA A 189 -0.72 -2.77 -13.26
C ALA A 189 0.16 -3.00 -12.02
N LEU A 190 1.46 -2.66 -12.11
CA LEU A 190 2.43 -2.86 -11.03
C LEU A 190 2.85 -1.52 -10.42
N VAL A 191 2.94 -1.47 -9.08
CA VAL A 191 3.60 -0.41 -8.32
C VAL A 191 4.68 -1.00 -7.44
N LEU A 192 5.56 -0.16 -6.88
CA LEU A 192 6.64 -0.59 -6.00
C LEU A 192 6.40 -0.06 -4.60
N GLU A 193 6.78 -0.85 -3.61
CA GLU A 193 6.71 -0.46 -2.20
C GLU A 193 7.80 -1.13 -1.38
N THR A 194 7.91 -0.70 -0.13
CA THR A 194 8.81 -1.33 0.84
C THR A 194 8.07 -2.07 1.93
N ASP A 195 6.84 -1.68 2.27
CA ASP A 195 6.13 -2.12 3.47
C ASP A 195 7.04 -1.93 4.71
N SER A 196 7.78 -0.81 4.72
CA SER A 196 8.72 -0.52 5.82
C SER A 196 7.94 -0.18 7.10
N PRO A 197 8.45 -0.57 8.29
CA PRO A 197 9.79 -1.14 8.55
C PRO A 197 9.84 -2.68 8.61
N VAL A 198 8.97 -3.40 7.92
CA VAL A 198 8.96 -4.87 7.92
C VAL A 198 10.36 -5.45 7.69
N LYS A 199 10.68 -6.53 8.42
CA LYS A 199 11.99 -7.18 8.33
C LYS A 199 12.02 -8.24 7.25
N TYR A 200 12.81 -8.01 6.21
CA TYR A 200 13.08 -8.96 5.15
C TYR A 200 14.41 -9.68 5.40
N ARG A 201 14.35 -11.00 5.66
CA ARG A 201 15.51 -11.82 6.03
C ARG A 201 16.30 -11.25 7.22
N GLY A 202 15.57 -10.70 8.21
CA GLY A 202 16.15 -10.15 9.43
C GLY A 202 16.69 -8.73 9.33
N ARG A 203 16.67 -8.11 8.13
CA ARG A 203 17.01 -6.71 7.92
C ARG A 203 15.73 -5.87 7.87
N GLU A 204 15.65 -4.86 8.70
CA GLU A 204 14.59 -3.87 8.69
C GLU A 204 14.63 -3.04 7.40
N SER A 205 13.47 -2.85 6.78
CA SER A 205 13.34 -2.06 5.56
C SER A 205 13.11 -0.59 5.87
N GLN A 206 13.41 0.25 4.89
CA GLN A 206 13.12 1.69 4.90
C GLN A 206 12.68 2.12 3.50
N PRO A 207 12.02 3.27 3.33
CA PRO A 207 11.51 3.72 2.03
C PRO A 207 12.57 3.76 0.91
N ALA A 208 13.84 4.00 1.25
CA ALA A 208 14.95 3.90 0.29
C ALA A 208 15.12 2.51 -0.34
N ASP A 209 14.67 1.45 0.34
CA ASP A 209 14.80 0.07 -0.17
C ASP A 209 13.87 -0.22 -1.37
N VAL A 210 12.95 0.70 -1.74
CA VAL A 210 12.18 0.61 -2.98
C VAL A 210 13.11 0.55 -4.21
N ALA A 211 14.29 1.18 -4.14
CA ALA A 211 15.31 1.07 -5.19
C ALA A 211 15.88 -0.36 -5.32
N ARG A 212 15.85 -1.15 -4.26
CA ARG A 212 16.21 -2.57 -4.28
C ARG A 212 15.09 -3.40 -4.89
N THR A 213 13.86 -3.15 -4.50
CA THR A 213 12.65 -3.77 -5.10
C THR A 213 12.62 -3.55 -6.61
N LEU A 214 12.88 -2.31 -7.07
CA LEU A 214 12.97 -1.96 -8.48
C LEU A 214 13.95 -2.86 -9.25
N ARG A 215 15.20 -3.00 -8.78
CA ARG A 215 16.21 -3.80 -9.47
C ARG A 215 15.78 -5.25 -9.58
N PHE A 216 15.24 -5.79 -8.50
CA PHE A 216 14.74 -7.16 -8.50
C PHE A 216 13.57 -7.37 -9.49
N VAL A 217 12.63 -6.42 -9.56
CA VAL A 217 11.52 -6.48 -10.52
C VAL A 217 12.02 -6.38 -11.96
N ALA A 218 12.98 -5.50 -12.23
CA ALA A 218 13.61 -5.38 -13.55
C ALA A 218 14.26 -6.70 -13.99
N ASP A 219 15.08 -7.31 -13.14
CA ASP A 219 15.69 -8.62 -13.39
C ASP A 219 14.61 -9.71 -13.59
N LEU A 220 13.59 -9.76 -12.75
CA LEU A 220 12.53 -10.77 -12.81
C LEU A 220 11.71 -10.70 -14.10
N LYS A 221 11.54 -9.50 -14.65
CA LYS A 221 10.78 -9.25 -15.88
C LYS A 221 11.64 -9.21 -17.13
N GLY A 222 12.98 -9.17 -17.01
CA GLY A 222 13.88 -9.02 -18.13
C GLY A 222 13.78 -7.64 -18.81
N LEU A 223 13.46 -6.60 -18.03
CA LEU A 223 13.31 -5.21 -18.48
C LEU A 223 14.45 -4.33 -17.95
N SER A 224 14.63 -3.14 -18.52
CA SER A 224 15.58 -2.18 -17.96
C SER A 224 15.06 -1.58 -16.65
N VAL A 225 15.98 -1.18 -15.79
CA VAL A 225 15.66 -0.52 -14.51
C VAL A 225 14.90 0.78 -14.77
N GLU A 226 15.29 1.50 -15.81
CA GLU A 226 14.69 2.77 -16.24
C GLU A 226 13.23 2.59 -16.68
N GLU A 227 12.95 1.53 -17.44
CA GLU A 227 11.61 1.22 -17.93
C GLU A 227 10.68 0.86 -16.75
N VAL A 228 11.12 0.00 -15.84
CA VAL A 228 10.33 -0.37 -14.65
C VAL A 228 10.11 0.85 -13.77
N ALA A 229 11.16 1.65 -13.48
CA ALA A 229 11.02 2.85 -12.67
C ALA A 229 10.01 3.83 -13.26
N SER A 230 10.15 4.15 -14.55
CA SER A 230 9.25 5.08 -15.24
C SER A 230 7.80 4.61 -15.20
N ARG A 231 7.54 3.36 -15.51
CA ARG A 231 6.17 2.83 -15.58
C ARG A 231 5.52 2.68 -14.20
N THR A 232 6.26 2.17 -13.21
CA THR A 232 5.70 1.99 -11.86
C THR A 232 5.46 3.33 -11.16
N THR A 233 6.32 4.33 -11.38
CA THR A 233 6.11 5.69 -10.90
C THR A 233 4.89 6.32 -11.56
N GLU A 234 4.70 6.17 -12.87
CA GLU A 234 3.51 6.67 -13.59
C GLU A 234 2.23 5.99 -13.08
N ASN A 235 2.27 4.68 -12.82
CA ASN A 235 1.14 3.96 -12.22
C ASN A 235 0.78 4.51 -10.83
N ALA A 236 1.79 4.77 -9.99
CA ALA A 236 1.59 5.37 -8.67
C ALA A 236 1.01 6.78 -8.77
N ARG A 237 1.55 7.63 -9.65
CA ARG A 237 1.00 8.98 -9.91
C ARG A 237 -0.47 8.92 -10.32
N ARG A 238 -0.81 8.02 -11.24
CA ARG A 238 -2.16 7.88 -11.77
C ARG A 238 -3.14 7.37 -10.72
N ILE A 239 -2.78 6.32 -9.95
CA ILE A 239 -3.71 5.71 -8.99
C ILE A 239 -3.95 6.60 -7.77
N PHE A 240 -2.92 7.21 -7.23
CA PHE A 240 -2.98 8.05 -6.02
C PHE A 240 -3.13 9.55 -6.32
N GLY A 241 -3.10 9.98 -7.58
CA GLY A 241 -3.19 11.40 -7.94
C GLY A 241 -2.01 12.25 -7.45
N LEU A 242 -0.80 11.66 -7.37
CA LEU A 242 0.37 12.33 -6.80
C LEU A 242 0.82 13.50 -7.70
N LYS A 243 1.13 14.62 -7.06
CA LYS A 243 1.63 15.83 -7.72
C LYS A 243 3.18 15.89 -7.61
N ILE A 244 3.85 15.01 -8.31
CA ILE A 244 5.31 14.87 -8.37
C ILE A 244 5.82 15.02 -9.80
#